data_81d2946b1f314e4248479ab87b7f316a
#
_entry.id   81d2946b1f314e4248479ab87b7f316a
#
_cell.length_a   1.000
_cell.length_b   1.000
_cell.length_c   1.000
_cell.angle_alpha   90.00
_cell.angle_beta   90.00
_cell.angle_gamma   90.00
#
_symmetry.space_group_name_H-M   'P 1'
#
loop_
_entity.id
_entity.type
_entity.pdbx_description
1 polymer ?
#
loop_
_entity_poly.entity_id
_entity_poly.type
_entity_poly.pdbx_seq_one_letter_code
_entity_poly.pdbx_strand_id
1 'polypeptide(L)'
;SLNLGIVKTELGKIHLAYSVRSQKETYKDHMISQIKALASHIFVGETKAEVVVRGEYPAWDYKEDSVLREVMTSCYEKRFEESPCVEGIHAGLECGILLQKLPNLDIVSMGPEIQDIHTVKEKLSISSAKRNYDYLLDVLAALAELV
;
A
#
# COMPACT_ATOMS: atom_id res chain seq x y z
N SER A 1 -1.70 -8.51 -5.90
CA SER A 1 -2.40 -8.22 -7.16
C SER A 1 -1.41 -8.04 -8.31
N LEU A 2 -1.80 -8.51 -9.48
CA LEU A 2 -1.07 -8.40 -10.74
C LEU A 2 -2.02 -7.79 -11.78
N ASN A 3 -1.62 -6.69 -12.40
CA ASN A 3 -2.43 -6.03 -13.42
C ASN A 3 -1.60 -5.69 -14.66
N LEU A 4 -2.07 -6.10 -15.85
CA LEU A 4 -1.53 -5.65 -17.12
C LEU A 4 -2.09 -4.26 -17.45
N GLY A 5 -1.31 -3.22 -17.15
CA GLY A 5 -1.74 -1.84 -17.31
C GLY A 5 -1.51 -1.25 -18.70
N ILE A 6 -0.46 -1.68 -19.40
CA ILE A 6 -0.12 -1.14 -20.72
C ILE A 6 0.28 -2.26 -21.66
N VAL A 7 -0.29 -2.22 -22.86
CA VAL A 7 0.14 -3.02 -24.02
C VAL A 7 0.50 -2.05 -25.14
N LYS A 8 1.73 -2.08 -25.63
CA LYS A 8 2.20 -1.28 -26.75
C LYS A 8 2.78 -2.21 -27.82
N THR A 9 2.36 -2.04 -29.06
CA THR A 9 2.92 -2.74 -30.23
C THR A 9 3.64 -1.72 -31.09
N GLU A 10 4.91 -1.99 -31.36
CA GLU A 10 5.75 -1.22 -32.26
C GLU A 10 6.34 -2.16 -33.32
N LEU A 11 6.97 -1.63 -34.37
CA LEU A 11 7.55 -2.47 -35.41
C LEU A 11 8.61 -3.42 -34.80
N GLY A 12 8.35 -4.71 -34.84
CA GLY A 12 9.23 -5.75 -34.33
C GLY A 12 9.29 -5.87 -32.79
N LYS A 13 8.39 -5.18 -32.05
CA LYS A 13 8.41 -5.16 -30.58
C LYS A 13 7.02 -5.11 -29.98
N ILE A 14 6.80 -5.93 -28.94
CA ILE A 14 5.61 -5.82 -28.07
C ILE A 14 6.08 -5.46 -26.68
N HIS A 15 5.50 -4.43 -26.10
CA HIS A 15 5.80 -3.95 -24.76
C HIS A 15 4.61 -4.21 -23.85
N LEU A 16 4.83 -4.95 -22.77
CA LEU A 16 3.83 -5.26 -21.76
C LEU A 16 4.28 -4.68 -20.42
N ALA A 17 3.49 -3.79 -19.82
CA ALA A 17 3.79 -3.26 -18.50
C ALA A 17 2.79 -3.80 -17.47
N TYR A 18 3.31 -4.50 -16.48
CA TYR A 18 2.56 -5.03 -15.36
C TYR A 18 2.79 -4.20 -14.11
N SER A 19 1.72 -3.95 -13.36
CA SER A 19 1.79 -3.45 -11.99
C SER A 19 1.62 -4.64 -11.04
N VAL A 20 2.64 -4.86 -10.19
CA VAL A 20 2.63 -5.91 -9.16
C VAL A 20 2.55 -5.26 -7.80
N ARG A 21 1.56 -5.63 -6.99
CA ARG A 21 1.36 -5.09 -5.64
C ARG A 21 1.01 -6.20 -4.66
N SER A 22 1.56 -6.16 -3.47
CA SER A 22 1.23 -7.09 -2.39
C SER A 22 1.46 -6.43 -1.03
N GLN A 23 0.72 -6.87 -0.02
CA GLN A 23 0.97 -6.54 1.38
C GLN A 23 2.20 -7.28 1.93
N LYS A 24 2.58 -8.43 1.31
CA LYS A 24 3.72 -9.24 1.74
C LYS A 24 4.83 -9.22 0.70
N GLU A 25 6.04 -8.92 1.13
CA GLU A 25 7.23 -8.87 0.27
C GLU A 25 7.45 -10.20 -0.44
N THR A 26 7.42 -11.31 0.32
CA THR A 26 7.62 -12.66 -0.23
C THR A 26 6.64 -13.03 -1.32
N TYR A 27 5.39 -12.55 -1.22
CA TYR A 27 4.36 -12.81 -2.23
C TYR A 27 4.56 -11.94 -3.48
N LYS A 28 5.02 -10.70 -3.30
CA LYS A 28 5.41 -9.82 -4.41
C LYS A 28 6.55 -10.44 -5.21
N ASP A 29 7.60 -10.90 -4.53
CA ASP A 29 8.76 -11.55 -5.15
C ASP A 29 8.37 -12.84 -5.88
N HIS A 30 7.45 -13.61 -5.29
CA HIS A 30 6.92 -14.81 -5.93
C HIS A 30 6.21 -14.47 -7.25
N MET A 31 5.34 -13.46 -7.28
CA MET A 31 4.65 -13.03 -8.51
C MET A 31 5.65 -12.54 -9.58
N ILE A 32 6.65 -11.76 -9.19
CA ILE A 32 7.71 -11.30 -10.11
C ILE A 32 8.49 -12.50 -10.67
N SER A 33 8.83 -13.46 -9.81
CA SER A 33 9.54 -14.68 -10.23
C SER A 33 8.72 -15.52 -11.21
N GLN A 34 7.41 -15.63 -10.99
CA GLN A 34 6.51 -16.31 -11.94
C GLN A 34 6.49 -15.61 -13.31
N ILE A 35 6.40 -14.28 -13.35
CA ILE A 35 6.44 -13.52 -14.61
C ILE A 35 7.77 -13.76 -15.33
N LYS A 36 8.89 -13.69 -14.60
CA LYS A 36 10.22 -13.95 -15.17
C LYS A 36 10.34 -15.38 -15.74
N ALA A 37 9.83 -16.37 -15.01
CA ALA A 37 9.82 -17.76 -15.46
C ALA A 37 8.98 -17.95 -16.73
N LEU A 38 7.77 -17.39 -16.75
CA LEU A 38 6.90 -17.44 -17.94
C LEU A 38 7.57 -16.75 -19.15
N ALA A 39 8.10 -15.55 -18.94
CA ALA A 39 8.77 -14.78 -19.99
C ALA A 39 9.99 -15.50 -20.57
N SER A 40 10.71 -16.27 -19.77
CA SER A 40 11.87 -17.05 -20.23
C SER A 40 11.54 -18.12 -21.28
N HIS A 41 10.26 -18.51 -21.38
CA HIS A 41 9.75 -19.47 -22.37
C HIS A 41 9.08 -18.81 -23.57
N ILE A 42 9.01 -17.47 -23.60
CA ILE A 42 8.39 -16.72 -24.72
C ILE A 42 9.49 -16.35 -25.72
N PHE A 43 9.31 -16.83 -26.94
CA PHE A 43 10.19 -16.52 -28.06
C PHE A 43 9.37 -15.93 -29.21
N VAL A 44 9.88 -14.89 -29.84
CA VAL A 44 9.36 -14.33 -31.09
C VAL A 44 10.49 -14.44 -32.11
N GLY A 45 10.42 -15.47 -32.95
CA GLY A 45 11.53 -15.87 -33.80
C GLY A 45 12.75 -16.28 -32.96
N GLU A 46 13.89 -15.66 -33.15
CA GLU A 46 15.11 -15.90 -32.37
C GLU A 46 15.21 -14.97 -31.13
N THR A 47 14.27 -14.04 -30.94
CA THR A 47 14.31 -13.06 -29.88
C THR A 47 13.59 -13.57 -28.64
N LYS A 48 14.28 -13.51 -27.50
CA LYS A 48 13.71 -13.81 -26.18
C LYS A 48 12.98 -12.59 -25.62
N ALA A 49 11.97 -12.86 -24.79
CA ALA A 49 11.37 -11.81 -23.95
C ALA A 49 12.38 -11.35 -22.89
N GLU A 50 12.48 -10.04 -22.70
CA GLU A 50 13.26 -9.40 -21.64
C GLU A 50 12.32 -8.90 -20.55
N VAL A 51 12.62 -9.19 -19.28
CA VAL A 51 11.86 -8.70 -18.13
C VAL A 51 12.68 -7.72 -17.33
N VAL A 52 12.21 -6.48 -17.26
CA VAL A 52 12.82 -5.41 -16.46
C VAL A 52 11.89 -5.05 -15.32
N VAL A 53 12.37 -5.14 -14.07
CA VAL A 53 11.64 -4.70 -12.88
C VAL A 53 12.07 -3.27 -12.55
N ARG A 54 11.10 -2.40 -12.30
CA ARG A 54 11.32 -0.97 -12.01
C ARG A 54 10.35 -0.47 -10.96
N GLY A 55 10.74 0.59 -10.22
CA GLY A 55 9.86 1.27 -9.28
C GLY A 55 9.45 0.35 -8.12
N GLU A 56 10.41 -0.42 -7.61
CA GLU A 56 10.16 -1.32 -6.48
C GLU A 56 9.88 -0.52 -5.22
N TYR A 57 8.74 -0.84 -4.59
CA TYR A 57 8.39 -0.39 -3.25
C TYR A 57 8.35 -1.57 -2.30
N PRO A 58 8.92 -1.44 -1.08
CA PRO A 58 8.78 -2.49 -0.07
C PRO A 58 7.32 -2.68 0.31
N ALA A 59 6.93 -3.91 0.56
CA ALA A 59 5.61 -4.19 1.11
C ALA A 59 5.51 -3.65 2.54
N TRP A 60 4.28 -3.37 2.97
CA TRP A 60 3.98 -3.04 4.35
C TRP A 60 3.18 -4.19 4.95
N ASP A 61 3.91 -5.11 5.58
CA ASP A 61 3.33 -6.30 6.19
C ASP A 61 2.44 -5.92 7.38
N TYR A 62 1.31 -6.60 7.49
CA TYR A 62 0.43 -6.46 8.65
C TYR A 62 1.13 -6.96 9.91
N LYS A 63 1.18 -6.12 10.95
CA LYS A 63 1.71 -6.46 12.26
C LYS A 63 0.55 -6.93 13.15
N GLU A 64 0.59 -8.19 13.58
CA GLU A 64 -0.48 -8.77 14.41
C GLU A 64 -0.59 -8.07 15.76
N ASP A 65 0.55 -7.89 16.46
CA ASP A 65 0.65 -7.26 17.78
C ASP A 65 1.00 -5.77 17.64
N SER A 66 0.01 -4.92 17.35
CA SER A 66 0.19 -3.48 17.22
C SER A 66 -0.52 -2.73 18.36
N VAL A 67 0.25 -2.26 19.32
CA VAL A 67 -0.26 -1.44 20.42
C VAL A 67 -0.88 -0.14 19.91
N LEU A 68 -0.24 0.48 18.92
CA LEU A 68 -0.78 1.69 18.30
C LEU A 68 -2.16 1.46 17.70
N ARG A 69 -2.36 0.36 16.97
CA ARG A 69 -3.66 0.03 16.37
C ARG A 69 -4.72 -0.24 17.44
N GLU A 70 -4.38 -0.92 18.53
CA GLU A 70 -5.30 -1.16 19.64
C GLU A 70 -5.77 0.14 20.29
N VAL A 71 -4.83 1.05 20.60
CA VAL A 71 -5.16 2.37 21.15
C VAL A 71 -6.02 3.16 20.17
N MET A 72 -5.66 3.19 18.90
CA MET A 72 -6.42 3.88 17.86
C MET A 72 -7.84 3.33 17.74
N THR A 73 -8.02 2.02 17.74
CA THR A 73 -9.34 1.38 17.69
C THR A 73 -10.18 1.79 18.90
N SER A 74 -9.62 1.72 20.11
CA SER A 74 -10.32 2.12 21.34
C SER A 74 -10.73 3.60 21.34
N CYS A 75 -9.86 4.50 20.88
CA CYS A 75 -10.17 5.92 20.76
C CYS A 75 -11.25 6.19 19.70
N TYR A 76 -11.21 5.46 18.59
CA TYR A 76 -12.21 5.56 17.52
C TYR A 76 -13.60 5.16 18.03
N GLU A 77 -13.70 3.99 18.68
CA GLU A 77 -14.95 3.49 19.26
C GLU A 77 -15.54 4.43 20.31
N LYS A 78 -14.69 5.01 21.17
CA LYS A 78 -15.13 6.00 22.16
C LYS A 78 -15.66 7.29 21.54
N ARG A 79 -15.06 7.75 20.44
CA ARG A 79 -15.44 9.01 19.80
C ARG A 79 -16.63 8.90 18.88
N PHE A 80 -16.73 7.82 18.12
CA PHE A 80 -17.70 7.68 17.03
C PHE A 80 -18.79 6.66 17.33
N GLU A 81 -18.71 5.93 18.44
CA GLU A 81 -19.66 4.88 18.87
C GLU A 81 -19.82 3.76 17.82
N GLU A 82 -18.77 3.53 17.00
CA GLU A 82 -18.70 2.50 15.98
C GLU A 82 -17.28 1.93 15.89
N SER A 83 -17.13 0.70 15.43
CA SER A 83 -15.80 0.09 15.23
C SER A 83 -15.17 0.54 13.91
N PRO A 84 -13.87 0.88 13.89
CA PRO A 84 -13.19 1.25 12.66
C PRO A 84 -13.00 0.03 11.76
N CYS A 85 -13.04 0.25 10.44
CA CYS A 85 -12.60 -0.74 9.48
C CYS A 85 -11.07 -0.74 9.39
N VAL A 86 -10.44 -1.84 9.79
CA VAL A 86 -8.99 -2.02 9.72
C VAL A 86 -8.67 -2.96 8.57
N GLU A 87 -8.03 -2.44 7.54
CA GLU A 87 -7.73 -3.19 6.32
C GLU A 87 -6.26 -3.06 5.93
N GLY A 88 -5.73 -4.13 5.35
CA GLY A 88 -4.45 -4.08 4.64
C GLY A 88 -4.66 -3.60 3.20
N ILE A 89 -3.80 -2.74 2.72
CA ILE A 89 -3.90 -2.16 1.39
C ILE A 89 -2.80 -2.67 0.45
N HIS A 90 -3.16 -3.01 -0.79
CA HIS A 90 -2.21 -3.33 -1.85
C HIS A 90 -1.70 -2.06 -2.54
N ALA A 91 -1.09 -1.16 -1.79
CA ALA A 91 -0.52 0.07 -2.31
C ALA A 91 0.92 0.24 -1.83
N GLY A 92 1.73 0.93 -2.62
CA GLY A 92 3.02 1.42 -2.17
C GLY A 92 2.79 2.63 -1.27
N LEU A 93 3.02 2.47 0.03
CA LEU A 93 2.93 3.54 1.01
C LEU A 93 4.32 3.78 1.63
N GLU A 94 4.53 4.99 2.10
CA GLU A 94 5.74 5.41 2.80
C GLU A 94 6.02 4.55 4.04
N CYS A 95 4.98 3.97 4.63
CA CYS A 95 5.07 3.06 5.78
C CYS A 95 5.99 1.85 5.50
N GLY A 96 5.93 1.26 4.30
CA GLY A 96 6.83 0.18 3.92
C GLY A 96 8.30 0.62 3.88
N ILE A 97 8.57 1.84 3.39
CA ILE A 97 9.92 2.42 3.34
C ILE A 97 10.43 2.73 4.76
N LEU A 98 9.55 3.26 5.61
CA LEU A 98 9.90 3.55 7.02
C LEU A 98 10.24 2.26 7.78
N LEU A 99 9.45 1.20 7.63
CA LEU A 99 9.70 -0.09 8.25
C LEU A 99 11.00 -0.75 7.76
N GLN A 100 11.38 -0.55 6.51
CA GLN A 100 12.66 -1.03 6.01
C GLN A 100 13.87 -0.39 6.74
N LYS A 101 13.71 0.86 7.19
CA LYS A 101 14.73 1.61 7.95
C LYS A 101 14.61 1.40 9.47
N LEU A 102 13.39 1.23 9.95
CA LEU A 102 13.03 1.14 11.36
C LEU A 102 12.12 -0.09 11.58
N PRO A 103 12.67 -1.31 11.56
CA PRO A 103 11.86 -2.55 11.52
C PRO A 103 11.00 -2.79 12.76
N ASN A 104 11.31 -2.13 13.87
CA ASN A 104 10.54 -2.22 15.12
C ASN A 104 9.44 -1.17 15.25
N LEU A 105 9.30 -0.27 14.27
CA LEU A 105 8.31 0.78 14.30
C LEU A 105 6.89 0.18 14.22
N ASP A 106 5.98 0.72 15.02
CA ASP A 106 4.57 0.43 14.93
C ASP A 106 3.90 1.54 14.13
N ILE A 107 3.25 1.20 13.01
CA ILE A 107 2.74 2.19 12.05
C ILE A 107 1.31 1.86 11.67
N VAL A 108 0.46 2.88 11.70
CA VAL A 108 -0.91 2.85 11.16
C VAL A 108 -1.07 4.03 10.22
N SER A 109 -1.71 3.82 9.07
CA SER A 109 -2.08 4.88 8.15
C SER A 109 -3.55 5.24 8.36
N MET A 110 -3.82 6.52 8.52
CA MET A 110 -5.17 7.06 8.61
C MET A 110 -5.22 8.44 7.95
N GLY A 111 -6.40 8.89 7.62
CA GLY A 111 -6.56 10.22 7.03
C GLY A 111 -8.02 10.62 6.87
N PRO A 112 -8.26 11.87 6.47
CA PRO A 112 -9.60 12.37 6.17
C PRO A 112 -10.15 11.75 4.88
N GLU A 113 -11.46 11.91 4.67
CA GLU A 113 -12.14 11.49 3.46
C GLU A 113 -11.66 12.30 2.25
N ILE A 114 -11.13 11.59 1.25
CA ILE A 114 -10.69 12.16 -0.02
C ILE A 114 -11.43 11.42 -1.14
N GLN A 115 -11.97 12.16 -2.09
CA GLN A 115 -12.65 11.64 -3.28
C GLN A 115 -11.81 11.92 -4.51
N ASP A 116 -11.94 11.08 -5.54
CA ASP A 116 -11.29 11.22 -6.85
C ASP A 116 -9.77 11.41 -6.74
N ILE A 117 -9.12 10.68 -5.81
CA ILE A 117 -7.68 10.76 -5.53
C ILE A 117 -6.87 10.57 -6.83
N HIS A 118 -5.82 11.36 -6.99
CA HIS A 118 -4.94 11.37 -8.17
C HIS A 118 -5.60 11.88 -9.46
N THR A 119 -6.69 12.62 -9.36
CA THR A 119 -7.33 13.25 -10.51
C THR A 119 -7.41 14.77 -10.34
N VAL A 120 -7.71 15.48 -11.43
CA VAL A 120 -7.98 16.93 -11.40
C VAL A 120 -9.29 17.29 -10.68
N LYS A 121 -10.07 16.30 -10.26
CA LYS A 121 -11.33 16.46 -9.51
C LYS A 121 -11.18 16.10 -8.05
N GLU A 122 -9.96 15.84 -7.59
CA GLU A 122 -9.68 15.48 -6.20
C GLU A 122 -10.28 16.48 -5.22
N LYS A 123 -10.95 15.97 -4.19
CA LYS A 123 -11.64 16.76 -3.17
C LYS A 123 -11.36 16.20 -1.79
N LEU A 124 -11.10 17.08 -0.84
CA LEU A 124 -11.00 16.78 0.58
C LEU A 124 -12.26 17.23 1.31
N SER A 125 -12.80 16.37 2.16
CA SER A 125 -13.89 16.74 3.09
C SER A 125 -13.31 17.54 4.27
N ILE A 126 -13.61 18.84 4.34
CA ILE A 126 -13.12 19.73 5.41
C ILE A 126 -13.62 19.25 6.79
N SER A 127 -14.88 18.81 6.89
CA SER A 127 -15.43 18.29 8.15
C SER A 127 -14.76 17.00 8.59
N SER A 128 -14.40 16.12 7.66
CA SER A 128 -13.66 14.90 8.00
C SER A 128 -12.22 15.19 8.42
N ALA A 129 -11.57 16.19 7.82
CA ALA A 129 -10.24 16.64 8.24
C ALA A 129 -10.25 17.11 9.71
N LYS A 130 -11.29 17.87 10.10
CA LYS A 130 -11.46 18.28 11.51
C LYS A 130 -11.67 17.07 12.43
N ARG A 131 -12.59 16.17 12.07
CA ARG A 131 -12.85 14.94 12.86
C ARG A 131 -11.58 14.11 13.03
N ASN A 132 -10.82 13.96 11.95
CA ASN A 132 -9.57 13.22 11.95
C ASN A 132 -8.50 13.86 12.85
N TYR A 133 -8.42 15.19 12.86
CA TYR A 133 -7.53 15.94 13.73
C TYR A 133 -7.91 15.76 15.22
N ASP A 134 -9.19 15.92 15.54
CA ASP A 134 -9.69 15.76 16.91
C ASP A 134 -9.46 14.30 17.40
N TYR A 135 -9.66 13.31 16.54
CA TYR A 135 -9.37 11.90 16.82
C TYR A 135 -7.85 11.66 17.07
N LEU A 136 -7.00 12.29 16.27
CA LEU A 136 -5.54 12.20 16.48
C LEU A 136 -5.12 12.72 17.84
N LEU A 137 -5.74 13.80 18.32
CA LEU A 137 -5.48 14.33 19.66
C LEU A 137 -5.86 13.33 20.78
N ASP A 138 -7.00 12.63 20.62
CA ASP A 138 -7.39 11.58 21.58
C ASP A 138 -6.37 10.43 21.61
N VAL A 139 -5.92 10.00 20.43
CA VAL A 139 -4.91 8.93 20.31
C VAL A 139 -3.60 9.34 20.99
N LEU A 140 -3.13 10.57 20.74
CA LEU A 140 -1.90 11.08 21.36
C LEU A 140 -2.03 11.18 22.89
N ALA A 141 -3.18 11.62 23.39
CA ALA A 141 -3.44 11.66 24.82
C ALA A 141 -3.43 10.25 25.43
N ALA A 142 -4.11 9.28 24.79
CA ALA A 142 -4.14 7.91 25.28
C ALA A 142 -2.77 7.22 25.25
N LEU A 143 -1.95 7.50 24.23
CA LEU A 143 -0.57 7.00 24.15
C LEU A 143 0.34 7.59 25.25
N ALA A 144 0.13 8.86 25.63
CA ALA A 144 0.90 9.48 26.69
C ALA A 144 0.64 8.85 28.07
N GLU A 145 -0.50 8.21 28.27
CA GLU A 145 -0.85 7.48 29.51
C GLU A 145 -0.16 6.10 29.60
N LEU A 146 0.38 5.59 28.49
CA LEU A 146 1.08 4.29 28.45
C LEU A 146 2.58 4.38 28.71
N VAL A 147 3.15 5.58 28.73
CA VAL A 147 4.57 5.88 28.96
C VAL A 147 4.80 6.32 30.39
#